data_a5942130f5f0f51aee9b0a997db5b2f8
#
_entry.id   a5942130f5f0f51aee9b0a997db5b2f8
#
_cell.length_a   1.000
_cell.length_b   1.000
_cell.length_c   1.000
_cell.angle_alpha   90.00
_cell.angle_beta   90.00
_cell.angle_gamma   90.00
#
_symmetry.space_group_name_H-M   'P 1'
#
loop_
_entity.id
_entity.type
_entity.pdbx_description
1 polymer ?
#
loop_
_entity_poly.entity_id
_entity_poly.type
_entity_poly.pdbx_seq_one_letter_code
_entity_poly.pdbx_strand_id
1 'polypeptide(L)'
;GNVQVCTAAMTYGFKIVEEMISGLSQWMDEKGHTSTQDFIGQAVPNVTDWNYLNLNHVTKARIDQDMCIKCGRCYAACEDTSHQAISMSADRVFEVKDDECVACNLCVNVCPVEDCITMVTLEPGQIDERTGKVVEEDYANWTTHPNNPGAQAAE
;
A
#
# COMPACT_ATOMS: atom_id res chain seq x y z
N GLY A 1 -6.77 24.42 -9.30
CA GLY A 1 -5.69 24.38 -8.31
C GLY A 1 -4.33 24.24 -8.96
N ASN A 2 -3.29 24.23 -8.15
CA ASN A 2 -1.92 24.07 -8.60
C ASN A 2 -1.34 22.79 -8.00
N VAL A 3 -0.45 22.14 -8.75
CA VAL A 3 0.35 21.00 -8.27
C VAL A 3 1.78 21.49 -8.08
N GLN A 4 2.41 21.10 -6.99
CA GLN A 4 3.80 21.42 -6.69
C GLN A 4 4.66 20.17 -6.81
N VAL A 5 5.80 20.31 -7.48
CA VAL A 5 6.77 19.23 -7.69
C VAL A 5 8.14 19.73 -7.23
N CYS A 6 8.78 19.03 -6.32
CA CYS A 6 10.10 19.36 -5.81
C CYS A 6 11.12 18.27 -6.13
N THR A 7 11.09 17.16 -5.41
CA THR A 7 12.08 16.08 -5.52
C THR A 7 12.19 15.51 -6.93
N ALA A 8 11.06 15.31 -7.62
CA ALA A 8 11.08 14.82 -8.99
C ALA A 8 11.76 15.79 -9.95
N ALA A 9 11.55 17.11 -9.78
CA ALA A 9 12.23 18.13 -10.58
C ALA A 9 13.76 18.16 -10.29
N MET A 10 14.17 17.87 -9.06
CA MET A 10 15.59 17.77 -8.71
C MET A 10 16.25 16.52 -9.34
N THR A 11 15.52 15.41 -9.39
CA THR A 11 16.04 14.13 -9.90
C THR A 11 16.02 14.05 -11.43
N TYR A 12 14.93 14.51 -12.05
CA TYR A 12 14.67 14.33 -13.50
C TYR A 12 14.75 15.64 -14.28
N GLY A 13 14.98 16.76 -13.61
CA GLY A 13 14.93 18.09 -14.22
C GLY A 13 13.49 18.55 -14.52
N PHE A 14 13.37 19.75 -15.07
CA PHE A 14 12.06 20.34 -15.37
C PHE A 14 11.28 19.62 -16.47
N LYS A 15 11.93 18.73 -17.22
CA LYS A 15 11.26 17.86 -18.20
C LYS A 15 10.15 17.01 -17.59
N ILE A 16 10.24 16.73 -16.28
CA ILE A 16 9.18 16.00 -15.57
C ILE A 16 7.79 16.63 -15.72
N VAL A 17 7.73 17.95 -15.94
CA VAL A 17 6.44 18.66 -16.15
C VAL A 17 5.79 18.22 -17.46
N GLU A 18 6.57 18.00 -18.52
CA GLU A 18 6.05 17.52 -19.80
C GLU A 18 5.51 16.09 -19.66
N GLU A 19 6.22 15.25 -18.93
CA GLU A 19 5.80 13.86 -18.64
C GLU A 19 4.52 13.82 -17.82
N MET A 20 4.41 14.70 -16.81
CA MET A 20 3.20 14.81 -15.99
C MET A 20 1.99 15.29 -16.83
N ILE A 21 2.18 16.26 -17.72
CA ILE A 21 1.10 16.75 -18.60
C ILE A 21 0.67 15.65 -19.56
N SER A 22 1.63 14.96 -20.16
CA SER A 22 1.37 13.86 -21.09
C SER A 22 0.64 12.70 -20.41
N GLY A 23 1.10 12.30 -19.22
CA GLY A 23 0.46 11.24 -18.43
C GLY A 23 -0.95 11.62 -17.97
N LEU A 24 -1.16 12.88 -17.58
CA LEU A 24 -2.50 13.37 -17.22
C LEU A 24 -3.44 13.33 -18.42
N SER A 25 -2.97 13.76 -19.60
CA SER A 25 -3.78 13.72 -20.82
C SER A 25 -4.18 12.29 -21.20
N GLN A 26 -3.23 11.35 -21.14
CA GLN A 26 -3.51 9.95 -21.40
C GLN A 26 -4.53 9.38 -20.40
N TRP A 27 -4.36 9.65 -19.11
CA TRP A 27 -5.29 9.21 -18.07
C TRP A 27 -6.69 9.80 -18.28
N MET A 28 -6.78 11.07 -18.69
CA MET A 28 -8.06 11.72 -18.99
C MET A 28 -8.76 11.01 -20.16
N ASP A 29 -8.02 10.69 -21.23
CA ASP A 29 -8.58 9.96 -22.37
C ASP A 29 -9.07 8.56 -21.97
N GLU A 30 -8.30 7.82 -21.19
CA GLU A 30 -8.67 6.50 -20.67
C GLU A 30 -9.92 6.52 -19.78
N LYS A 31 -10.12 7.60 -19.03
CA LYS A 31 -11.28 7.79 -18.14
C LYS A 31 -12.46 8.52 -18.80
N GLY A 32 -12.31 8.98 -20.05
CA GLY A 32 -13.33 9.70 -20.78
C GLY A 32 -13.55 11.13 -20.30
N HIS A 33 -12.53 11.74 -19.65
CA HIS A 33 -12.58 13.14 -19.24
C HIS A 33 -12.15 14.07 -20.37
N THR A 34 -12.91 15.14 -20.60
CA THR A 34 -12.61 16.15 -21.62
C THR A 34 -11.97 17.40 -21.05
N SER A 35 -12.08 17.59 -19.73
CA SER A 35 -11.56 18.73 -19.00
C SER A 35 -11.12 18.33 -17.60
N THR A 36 -10.14 19.02 -17.06
CA THR A 36 -9.76 18.88 -15.64
C THR A 36 -10.91 19.23 -14.68
N GLN A 37 -11.88 20.05 -15.13
CA GLN A 37 -13.07 20.38 -14.35
C GLN A 37 -13.95 19.13 -14.07
N ASP A 38 -13.84 18.10 -14.90
CA ASP A 38 -14.65 16.89 -14.78
C ASP A 38 -14.33 16.10 -13.51
N PHE A 39 -13.12 16.25 -12.96
CA PHE A 39 -12.67 15.51 -11.77
C PHE A 39 -12.13 16.39 -10.62
N ILE A 40 -12.03 17.71 -10.81
CA ILE A 40 -11.66 18.63 -9.73
C ILE A 40 -12.70 18.53 -8.61
N GLY A 41 -12.22 18.24 -7.40
CA GLY A 41 -13.06 18.16 -6.21
C GLY A 41 -13.82 16.86 -6.00
N GLN A 42 -13.69 15.87 -6.87
CA GLN A 42 -14.37 14.58 -6.70
C GLN A 42 -14.04 13.86 -5.38
N ALA A 43 -12.83 14.02 -4.87
CA ALA A 43 -12.42 13.43 -3.59
C ALA A 43 -12.92 14.21 -2.36
N VAL A 44 -13.33 15.47 -2.53
CA VAL A 44 -13.69 16.33 -1.40
C VAL A 44 -14.82 15.78 -0.52
N PRO A 45 -15.90 15.19 -1.08
CA PRO A 45 -16.96 14.60 -0.28
C PRO A 45 -16.50 13.42 0.59
N ASN A 46 -15.38 12.78 0.23
CA ASN A 46 -14.83 11.62 0.93
C ASN A 46 -13.74 12.01 1.95
N VAL A 47 -13.42 13.30 2.05
CA VAL A 47 -12.49 13.79 3.09
C VAL A 47 -13.20 13.75 4.44
N THR A 48 -12.58 13.07 5.39
CA THR A 48 -13.14 12.90 6.73
C THR A 48 -12.05 12.99 7.79
N ASP A 49 -12.45 13.20 9.04
CA ASP A 49 -11.53 13.16 10.16
C ASP A 49 -11.12 11.73 10.50
N TRP A 50 -9.97 11.59 11.16
CA TRP A 50 -9.40 10.30 11.56
C TRP A 50 -10.39 9.42 12.32
N ASN A 51 -11.27 10.01 13.13
CA ASN A 51 -12.25 9.29 13.96
C ASN A 51 -13.26 8.48 13.12
N TYR A 52 -13.43 8.86 11.85
CA TYR A 52 -14.39 8.21 10.94
C TYR A 52 -13.72 7.25 9.96
N LEU A 53 -12.39 7.17 9.97
CA LEU A 53 -11.67 6.20 9.14
C LEU A 53 -11.79 4.81 9.73
N ASN A 54 -12.12 3.84 8.90
CA ASN A 54 -12.01 2.42 9.29
C ASN A 54 -10.53 2.03 9.27
N LEU A 55 -9.90 2.01 10.44
CA LEU A 55 -8.51 1.61 10.61
C LEU A 55 -8.36 0.13 11.03
N ASN A 56 -9.45 -0.62 11.18
CA ASN A 56 -9.46 -2.07 11.45
C ASN A 56 -9.24 -2.89 10.17
N HIS A 57 -8.55 -2.33 9.20
CA HIS A 57 -8.31 -2.93 7.91
C HIS A 57 -6.98 -3.68 7.93
N VAL A 58 -7.04 -5.00 8.03
CA VAL A 58 -5.85 -5.85 7.99
C VAL A 58 -5.58 -6.27 6.56
N THR A 59 -4.46 -5.81 6.01
CA THR A 59 -4.02 -6.18 4.66
C THR A 59 -2.60 -6.67 4.72
N LYS A 60 -2.30 -7.76 4.03
CA LYS A 60 -0.96 -8.36 4.02
C LYS A 60 -0.53 -8.67 2.58
N ALA A 61 0.76 -8.56 2.32
CA ALA A 61 1.30 -8.96 1.03
C ALA A 61 1.34 -10.48 0.89
N ARG A 62 1.14 -10.98 -0.34
CA ARG A 62 1.28 -12.40 -0.69
C ARG A 62 2.14 -12.51 -1.92
N ILE A 63 3.15 -13.37 -1.85
CA ILE A 63 4.10 -13.62 -2.94
C ILE A 63 3.75 -14.98 -3.55
N ASP A 64 3.40 -14.95 -4.83
CA ASP A 64 3.22 -16.18 -5.60
C ASP A 64 4.59 -16.80 -5.92
N GLN A 65 4.85 -17.97 -5.35
CA GLN A 65 6.15 -18.64 -5.49
C GLN A 65 6.37 -19.25 -6.88
N ASP A 66 5.30 -19.56 -7.60
CA ASP A 66 5.37 -20.13 -8.95
C ASP A 66 5.72 -19.04 -9.98
N MET A 67 5.22 -17.81 -9.77
CA MET A 67 5.52 -16.64 -10.58
C MET A 67 6.84 -15.96 -10.21
N CYS A 68 7.33 -16.19 -8.99
CA CYS A 68 8.47 -15.48 -8.43
C CYS A 68 9.79 -15.86 -9.14
N ILE A 69 10.42 -14.88 -9.81
CA ILE A 69 11.73 -15.03 -10.46
C ILE A 69 12.92 -14.92 -9.51
N LYS A 70 12.69 -14.87 -8.22
CA LYS A 70 13.71 -14.85 -7.15
C LYS A 70 14.72 -13.68 -7.26
N CYS A 71 14.30 -12.54 -7.81
CA CYS A 71 15.18 -11.38 -8.01
C CYS A 71 15.56 -10.64 -6.71
N GLY A 72 14.76 -10.73 -5.64
CA GLY A 72 15.04 -10.15 -4.32
C GLY A 72 14.73 -8.67 -4.17
N ARG A 73 14.12 -8.01 -5.16
CA ARG A 73 13.79 -6.58 -5.07
C ARG A 73 12.82 -6.27 -3.93
N CYS A 74 11.80 -7.11 -3.76
CA CYS A 74 10.83 -6.97 -2.67
C CYS A 74 11.48 -7.08 -1.29
N TYR A 75 12.43 -8.01 -1.13
CA TYR A 75 13.20 -8.16 0.09
C TYR A 75 14.02 -6.90 0.39
N ALA A 76 14.84 -6.44 -0.56
CA ALA A 76 15.67 -5.25 -0.39
C ALA A 76 14.83 -4.00 -0.07
N ALA A 77 13.72 -3.80 -0.77
CA ALA A 77 12.83 -2.67 -0.51
C ALA A 77 12.20 -2.72 0.89
N CYS A 78 11.84 -3.92 1.37
CA CYS A 78 11.29 -4.10 2.70
C CYS A 78 12.33 -3.89 3.80
N GLU A 79 13.57 -4.32 3.59
CA GLU A 79 14.70 -4.07 4.49
C GLU A 79 15.01 -2.58 4.61
N ASP A 80 15.07 -1.87 3.47
CA ASP A 80 15.38 -0.44 3.42
C ASP A 80 14.31 0.43 4.09
N THR A 81 13.06 -0.03 4.16
CA THR A 81 11.96 0.67 4.86
C THR A 81 11.88 0.34 6.35
N SER A 82 12.79 -0.47 6.87
CA SER A 82 12.86 -0.88 8.28
C SER A 82 11.73 -1.80 8.78
N HIS A 83 10.79 -2.20 7.95
CA HIS A 83 9.74 -3.15 8.35
C HIS A 83 10.26 -4.58 8.43
N GLN A 84 11.22 -4.95 7.56
CA GLN A 84 11.89 -6.26 7.54
C GLN A 84 10.92 -7.45 7.56
N ALA A 85 9.76 -7.23 6.97
CA ALA A 85 8.65 -8.18 6.95
C ALA A 85 8.79 -9.29 5.91
N ILE A 86 9.80 -9.23 5.04
CA ILE A 86 10.06 -10.28 4.06
C ILE A 86 11.32 -11.03 4.44
N SER A 87 11.20 -12.33 4.67
CA SER A 87 12.35 -13.22 4.89
C SER A 87 12.88 -13.75 3.56
N MET A 88 14.16 -14.11 3.55
CA MET A 88 14.82 -14.75 2.41
C MET A 88 15.53 -16.01 2.90
N SER A 89 15.21 -17.17 2.30
CA SER A 89 15.94 -18.42 2.53
C SER A 89 17.24 -18.49 1.74
N ALA A 90 18.07 -19.49 2.03
CA ALA A 90 19.29 -19.78 1.27
C ALA A 90 19.02 -20.06 -0.22
N ASP A 91 17.87 -20.64 -0.53
CA ASP A 91 17.42 -20.93 -1.91
C ASP A 91 16.71 -19.76 -2.57
N ARG A 92 16.78 -18.57 -1.96
CA ARG A 92 16.13 -17.34 -2.41
C ARG A 92 14.60 -17.49 -2.53
N VAL A 93 13.99 -18.18 -1.59
CA VAL A 93 12.54 -18.16 -1.40
C VAL A 93 12.22 -16.98 -0.48
N PHE A 94 11.25 -16.16 -0.90
CA PHE A 94 10.84 -14.96 -0.18
C PHE A 94 9.46 -15.18 0.43
N GLU A 95 9.35 -14.99 1.74
CA GLU A 95 8.10 -15.18 2.48
C GLU A 95 7.76 -13.92 3.29
N VAL A 96 6.50 -13.56 3.32
CA VAL A 96 6.00 -12.44 4.12
C VAL A 96 5.70 -12.93 5.54
N LYS A 97 6.30 -12.25 6.51
CA LYS A 97 5.99 -12.38 7.93
C LYS A 97 4.80 -11.46 8.23
N ASP A 98 3.64 -12.03 8.50
CA ASP A 98 2.40 -11.27 8.65
C ASP A 98 2.45 -10.31 9.85
N ASP A 99 3.08 -10.75 10.94
CA ASP A 99 3.21 -9.94 12.17
C ASP A 99 4.02 -8.65 11.95
N GLU A 100 4.93 -8.66 10.97
CA GLU A 100 5.79 -7.52 10.64
C GLU A 100 5.27 -6.70 9.45
N CYS A 101 4.36 -7.27 8.64
CA CYS A 101 3.87 -6.62 7.44
C CYS A 101 2.85 -5.53 7.74
N VAL A 102 3.19 -4.28 7.43
CA VAL A 102 2.32 -3.10 7.63
C VAL A 102 1.54 -2.70 6.37
N ALA A 103 1.49 -3.55 5.36
CA ALA A 103 0.76 -3.29 4.12
C ALA A 103 1.16 -2.01 3.34
N CYS A 104 2.42 -1.62 3.40
CA CYS A 104 2.89 -0.40 2.73
C CYS A 104 2.89 -0.48 1.19
N ASN A 105 2.61 -1.64 0.61
CA ASN A 105 2.51 -1.89 -0.83
C ASN A 105 3.81 -1.69 -1.64
N LEU A 106 4.94 -1.39 -0.99
CA LEU A 106 6.19 -1.13 -1.69
C LEU A 106 6.71 -2.35 -2.44
N CYS A 107 6.58 -3.54 -1.85
CA CYS A 107 7.01 -4.80 -2.47
C CYS A 107 6.29 -5.09 -3.80
N VAL A 108 5.02 -4.74 -3.92
CA VAL A 108 4.24 -4.84 -5.18
C VAL A 108 4.83 -3.91 -6.23
N ASN A 109 5.05 -2.64 -5.84
CA ASN A 109 5.52 -1.61 -6.78
C ASN A 109 6.94 -1.85 -7.33
N VAL A 110 7.79 -2.56 -6.58
CA VAL A 110 9.17 -2.86 -7.03
C VAL A 110 9.28 -4.22 -7.73
N CYS A 111 8.23 -5.03 -7.71
CA CYS A 111 8.23 -6.34 -8.36
C CYS A 111 8.20 -6.17 -9.89
N PRO A 112 9.14 -6.78 -10.63
CA PRO A 112 9.14 -6.69 -12.08
C PRO A 112 8.18 -7.67 -12.76
N VAL A 113 7.56 -8.57 -11.98
CA VAL A 113 6.58 -9.54 -12.47
C VAL A 113 5.20 -9.09 -12.03
N GLU A 114 4.36 -8.79 -13.00
CA GLU A 114 2.98 -8.37 -12.77
C GLU A 114 2.23 -9.48 -12.00
N ASP A 115 1.39 -9.09 -11.04
CA ASP A 115 0.57 -9.95 -10.19
C ASP A 115 1.33 -11.02 -9.35
N CYS A 116 2.66 -11.06 -9.40
CA CYS A 116 3.45 -11.95 -8.57
C CYS A 116 3.33 -11.63 -7.06
N ILE A 117 3.12 -10.36 -6.73
CA ILE A 117 2.87 -9.94 -5.35
C ILE A 117 1.54 -9.19 -5.31
N THR A 118 0.62 -9.71 -4.52
CA THR A 118 -0.71 -9.12 -4.34
C THR A 118 -0.93 -8.70 -2.90
N MET A 119 -1.80 -7.71 -2.70
CA MET A 119 -2.25 -7.29 -1.36
C MET A 119 -3.59 -7.96 -1.06
N VAL A 120 -3.64 -8.77 -0.01
CA VAL A 120 -4.83 -9.49 0.41
C VAL A 120 -5.38 -8.87 1.68
N THR A 121 -6.65 -8.45 1.64
CA THR A 121 -7.37 -7.99 2.82
C THR A 121 -7.85 -9.19 3.62
N LEU A 122 -7.58 -9.16 4.92
CA LEU A 122 -7.97 -10.18 5.88
C LEU A 122 -9.00 -9.56 6.85
N GLU A 123 -10.15 -10.20 6.99
CA GLU A 123 -11.16 -9.73 7.92
C GLU A 123 -10.89 -10.28 9.33
N PRO A 124 -10.89 -9.46 10.38
CA PRO A 124 -10.74 -9.93 11.75
C PRO A 124 -11.78 -11.01 12.09
N GLY A 125 -11.33 -12.07 12.76
CA GLY A 125 -12.15 -13.22 13.11
C GLY A 125 -12.28 -14.29 12.03
N GLN A 126 -11.80 -14.04 10.80
CA GLN A 126 -11.68 -15.06 9.76
C GLN A 126 -10.43 -15.92 9.95
N ILE A 127 -10.45 -17.10 9.36
CA ILE A 127 -9.25 -17.96 9.28
C ILE A 127 -8.49 -17.58 8.02
N ASP A 128 -7.25 -17.13 8.18
CA ASP A 128 -6.35 -16.94 7.05
C ASP A 128 -6.03 -18.31 6.43
N GLU A 129 -6.45 -18.51 5.19
CA GLU A 129 -6.29 -19.77 4.46
C GLU A 129 -4.82 -20.22 4.35
N ARG A 130 -3.89 -19.26 4.30
CA ARG A 130 -2.45 -19.54 4.20
C ARG A 130 -1.85 -20.04 5.50
N THR A 131 -2.20 -19.40 6.62
CA THR A 131 -1.57 -19.68 7.92
C THR A 131 -2.40 -20.62 8.78
N GLY A 132 -3.69 -20.79 8.48
CA GLY A 132 -4.65 -21.55 9.28
C GLY A 132 -4.98 -20.90 10.64
N LYS A 133 -4.53 -19.65 10.85
CA LYS A 133 -4.76 -18.91 12.09
C LYS A 133 -5.96 -17.98 11.94
N VAL A 134 -6.61 -17.71 13.08
CA VAL A 134 -7.63 -16.65 13.15
C VAL A 134 -6.92 -15.30 12.96
N VAL A 135 -7.44 -14.47 12.08
CA VAL A 135 -6.99 -13.09 11.90
C VAL A 135 -7.35 -12.30 13.14
N GLU A 136 -6.36 -11.84 13.86
CA GLU A 136 -6.56 -10.97 15.03
C GLU A 136 -6.74 -9.52 14.57
N GLU A 137 -7.36 -8.68 15.41
CA GLU A 137 -7.39 -7.25 15.17
C GLU A 137 -5.97 -6.69 15.16
N ASP A 138 -5.68 -5.83 14.17
CA ASP A 138 -4.38 -5.18 14.09
C ASP A 138 -4.31 -4.03 15.09
N TYR A 139 -3.62 -4.25 16.20
CA TYR A 139 -3.36 -3.22 17.21
C TYR A 139 -2.46 -2.05 16.72
N ALA A 140 -1.97 -2.10 15.52
CA ALA A 140 -1.40 -0.91 14.88
C ALA A 140 -2.45 0.20 14.65
N ASN A 141 -3.74 -0.16 14.69
CA ASN A 141 -4.82 0.80 14.68
C ASN A 141 -4.94 1.49 16.05
N TRP A 142 -4.47 2.74 16.10
CA TRP A 142 -4.54 3.52 17.34
C TRP A 142 -5.97 3.73 17.86
N THR A 143 -6.99 3.75 17.01
CA THR A 143 -8.38 3.98 17.44
C THR A 143 -8.94 2.85 18.32
N THR A 144 -8.47 1.62 18.10
CA THR A 144 -8.86 0.43 18.89
C THR A 144 -7.76 -0.03 19.84
N HIS A 145 -6.58 0.60 19.81
CA HIS A 145 -5.45 0.19 20.62
C HIS A 145 -5.77 0.30 22.12
N PRO A 146 -5.44 -0.71 22.94
CA PRO A 146 -5.76 -0.72 24.39
C PRO A 146 -5.22 0.49 25.16
N ASN A 147 -4.14 1.11 24.69
CA ASN A 147 -3.54 2.29 25.30
C ASN A 147 -4.15 3.62 24.83
N ASN A 148 -5.14 3.57 23.90
CA ASN A 148 -5.82 4.78 23.47
C ASN A 148 -6.81 5.25 24.53
N PRO A 149 -6.66 6.47 25.11
CA PRO A 149 -7.58 6.98 26.12
C PRO A 149 -9.02 7.11 25.61
N GLY A 150 -9.20 7.34 24.30
CA GLY A 150 -10.53 7.42 23.68
C GLY A 150 -11.23 6.07 23.56
N ALA A 151 -10.49 4.98 23.37
CA ALA A 151 -11.05 3.63 23.32
C ALA A 151 -11.51 3.16 24.71
N GLN A 152 -10.84 3.60 25.77
CA GLN A 152 -11.18 3.26 27.16
C GLN A 152 -12.40 4.03 27.69
N ALA A 153 -12.81 5.12 27.06
CA ALA A 153 -13.95 5.95 27.48
C ALA A 153 -15.29 5.49 26.88
N ALA A 154 -15.29 4.45 26.04
CA ALA A 154 -16.47 3.93 25.34
C ALA A 154 -17.15 2.74 26.07
N GLU A 155 -16.65 2.33 27.26
CA GLU A 155 -17.30 1.41 28.18
C GLU A 155 -18.13 2.21 29.23
#